data_8b4f72d7aaf310c7491b07c1eae53adc
#
_entry.id   8b4f72d7aaf310c7491b07c1eae53adc
#
_cell.length_a   1.000
_cell.length_b   1.000
_cell.length_c   1.000
_cell.angle_alpha   90.00
_cell.angle_beta   90.00
_cell.angle_gamma   90.00
#
_symmetry.space_group_name_H-M   'P 1'
#
loop_
_entity.id
_entity.type
_entity.pdbx_description
1 polymer ?
#
loop_
_entity_poly.entity_id
_entity_poly.type
_entity_poly.pdbx_seq_one_letter_code
_entity_poly.pdbx_strand_id
1 'polypeptide(L)'
;MIINKIDNYYVIKLPNSKIDIYNQNNLGELTKSIIHKISKNYKLNNSIHLDFYINNNYGIIVKLKDYKSPFIIRNEKTVKISIHTDSIFLYKIDYFDINKENIKSKNTYYYKNKFYIETDDDIDTFDYIKLLELSEVIFDDIPDIIDKGIKI
;
A
#
# COMPACT_ATOMS: atom_id res chain seq x y z
N MET A 1 6.70 -4.67 -10.20
CA MET A 1 6.42 -4.88 -8.76
C MET A 1 7.49 -4.18 -7.94
N ILE A 2 7.09 -3.23 -7.13
CA ILE A 2 7.97 -2.45 -6.25
C ILE A 2 7.69 -2.89 -4.82
N ILE A 3 8.73 -3.31 -4.08
CA ILE A 3 8.59 -3.81 -2.71
C ILE A 3 9.40 -2.93 -1.78
N ASN A 4 8.72 -2.35 -0.78
CA ASN A 4 9.33 -1.54 0.27
C ASN A 4 9.03 -2.15 1.64
N LYS A 5 10.06 -2.29 2.47
CA LYS A 5 9.88 -2.64 3.88
C LYS A 5 9.73 -1.37 4.70
N ILE A 6 8.66 -1.28 5.48
CA ILE A 6 8.35 -0.15 6.35
C ILE A 6 8.14 -0.71 7.76
N ASP A 7 9.04 -0.41 8.68
CA ASP A 7 9.00 -0.90 10.08
C ASP A 7 8.74 -2.40 10.17
N ASN A 8 7.52 -2.82 10.50
CA ASN A 8 7.11 -4.21 10.72
C ASN A 8 6.21 -4.77 9.61
N TYR A 9 6.09 -4.09 8.49
CA TYR A 9 5.29 -4.56 7.36
C TYR A 9 5.95 -4.24 6.01
N TYR A 10 5.41 -4.83 4.95
CA TYR A 10 5.89 -4.62 3.58
C TYR A 10 4.78 -3.98 2.76
N VAL A 11 5.15 -3.06 1.91
CA VAL A 11 4.25 -2.46 0.92
C VAL A 11 4.69 -2.88 -0.47
N ILE A 12 3.81 -3.52 -1.18
CA ILE A 12 4.03 -3.98 -2.55
C ILE A 12 3.15 -3.14 -3.47
N LYS A 13 3.75 -2.49 -4.43
CA LYS A 13 3.08 -1.63 -5.39
C LYS A 13 3.10 -2.27 -6.77
N LEU A 14 1.93 -2.37 -7.37
CA LEU A 14 1.71 -2.92 -8.72
C LEU A 14 1.03 -1.83 -9.57
N PRO A 15 1.80 -0.80 -10.03
CA PRO A 15 1.23 0.27 -10.83
C PRO A 15 0.67 -0.29 -12.14
N ASN A 16 -0.47 0.23 -12.56
CA ASN A 16 -1.17 -0.16 -13.79
C ASN A 16 -1.57 -1.63 -13.90
N SER A 17 -1.52 -2.36 -12.80
CA SER A 17 -1.98 -3.75 -12.81
C SER A 17 -3.47 -3.81 -13.07
N LYS A 18 -3.85 -4.64 -14.06
CA LYS A 18 -5.24 -4.96 -14.39
C LYS A 18 -5.58 -6.41 -14.04
N ILE A 19 -4.82 -7.02 -13.15
CA ILE A 19 -5.07 -8.39 -12.70
C ILE A 19 -6.40 -8.43 -11.97
N ASP A 20 -7.28 -9.32 -12.41
CA ASP A 20 -8.53 -9.60 -11.71
C ASP A 20 -8.24 -10.48 -10.50
N ILE A 21 -8.09 -9.86 -9.33
CA ILE A 21 -7.83 -10.57 -8.07
C ILE A 21 -9.07 -11.23 -7.47
N TYR A 22 -10.26 -10.99 -8.01
CA TYR A 22 -11.46 -11.76 -7.64
C TYR A 22 -11.44 -13.16 -8.25
N ASN A 23 -10.64 -13.39 -9.28
CA ASN A 23 -10.34 -14.72 -9.78
C ASN A 23 -9.36 -15.40 -8.81
N GLN A 24 -9.76 -16.51 -8.22
CA GLN A 24 -8.99 -17.23 -7.20
C GLN A 24 -7.61 -17.70 -7.71
N ASN A 25 -7.50 -18.11 -8.97
CA ASN A 25 -6.23 -18.54 -9.55
C ASN A 25 -5.27 -17.35 -9.67
N ASN A 26 -5.73 -16.21 -10.15
CA ASN A 26 -4.91 -14.99 -10.25
C ASN A 26 -4.47 -14.50 -8.88
N LEU A 27 -5.36 -14.49 -7.92
CA LEU A 27 -5.05 -14.09 -6.54
C LEU A 27 -4.01 -15.03 -5.92
N GLY A 28 -4.18 -16.34 -6.11
CA GLY A 28 -3.24 -17.34 -5.62
C GLY A 28 -1.84 -17.20 -6.21
N GLU A 29 -1.75 -17.00 -7.51
CA GLU A 29 -0.47 -16.81 -8.21
C GLU A 29 0.23 -15.52 -7.80
N LEU A 30 -0.53 -14.43 -7.69
CA LEU A 30 0.00 -13.15 -7.24
C LEU A 30 0.51 -13.23 -5.80
N THR A 31 -0.25 -13.85 -4.91
CA THR A 31 0.14 -14.09 -3.51
C THR A 31 1.44 -14.88 -3.42
N LYS A 32 1.55 -15.98 -4.16
CA LYS A 32 2.78 -16.80 -4.21
C LYS A 32 3.97 -16.00 -4.72
N SER A 33 3.77 -15.20 -5.76
CA SER A 33 4.82 -14.35 -6.34
C SER A 33 5.32 -13.31 -5.34
N ILE A 34 4.41 -12.66 -4.61
CA ILE A 34 4.76 -11.67 -3.58
C ILE A 34 5.56 -12.32 -2.46
N ILE A 35 5.07 -13.42 -1.91
CA ILE A 35 5.73 -14.14 -0.81
C ILE A 35 7.11 -14.62 -1.26
N HIS A 36 7.22 -15.17 -2.45
CA HIS A 36 8.48 -15.65 -3.00
C HIS A 36 9.52 -14.53 -3.14
N LYS A 37 9.13 -13.39 -3.68
CA LYS A 37 10.03 -12.24 -3.85
C LYS A 37 10.50 -11.66 -2.52
N ILE A 38 9.62 -11.54 -1.54
CA ILE A 38 9.99 -11.06 -0.21
C ILE A 38 10.91 -12.07 0.49
N SER A 39 10.61 -13.36 0.37
CA SER A 39 11.39 -14.43 1.01
C SER A 39 12.83 -14.55 0.51
N LYS A 40 13.15 -14.00 -0.67
CA LYS A 40 14.54 -13.96 -1.16
C LYS A 40 15.45 -13.09 -0.29
N ASN A 41 14.92 -12.04 0.31
CA ASN A 41 15.69 -11.05 1.06
C ASN A 41 15.37 -11.05 2.55
N TYR A 42 14.20 -11.57 2.95
CA TYR A 42 13.70 -11.52 4.32
C TYR A 42 13.09 -12.86 4.72
N LYS A 43 13.31 -13.23 5.98
CA LYS A 43 12.64 -14.42 6.54
C LYS A 43 11.25 -14.03 7.04
N LEU A 44 10.22 -14.61 6.42
CA LEU A 44 8.83 -14.43 6.85
C LEU A 44 8.45 -15.41 7.94
N ASN A 45 7.63 -14.94 8.88
CA ASN A 45 7.01 -15.79 9.91
C ASN A 45 5.91 -16.68 9.29
N ASN A 46 5.31 -17.54 10.10
CA ASN A 46 4.33 -18.52 9.61
C ASN A 46 2.92 -17.95 9.41
N SER A 47 2.61 -16.82 10.01
CA SER A 47 1.30 -16.20 9.85
C SER A 47 1.45 -14.91 9.04
N ILE A 48 0.89 -14.89 7.85
CA ILE A 48 0.98 -13.79 6.90
C ILE A 48 -0.40 -13.23 6.65
N HIS A 49 -0.54 -11.92 6.76
CA HIS A 49 -1.77 -11.21 6.41
C HIS A 49 -1.48 -10.28 5.23
N LEU A 50 -2.24 -10.44 4.16
CA LEU A 50 -2.18 -9.64 2.95
C LEU A 50 -3.46 -8.82 2.81
N ASP A 51 -3.31 -7.51 2.79
CA ASP A 51 -4.38 -6.58 2.46
C ASP A 51 -4.17 -6.06 1.05
N PHE A 52 -5.08 -6.39 0.16
CA PHE A 52 -5.08 -5.91 -1.23
C PHE A 52 -5.97 -4.69 -1.34
N TYR A 53 -5.40 -3.59 -1.77
CA TYR A 53 -6.11 -2.34 -2.04
C TYR A 53 -6.17 -2.13 -3.54
N ILE A 54 -7.39 -2.14 -4.07
CA ILE A 54 -7.62 -1.99 -5.50
C ILE A 54 -8.08 -0.57 -5.79
N ASN A 55 -7.43 0.04 -6.75
CA ASN A 55 -7.86 1.29 -7.34
C ASN A 55 -7.91 1.13 -8.86
N ASN A 56 -9.05 1.41 -9.45
CA ASN A 56 -9.28 1.23 -10.88
C ASN A 56 -8.38 2.11 -11.75
N ASN A 57 -7.95 3.25 -11.23
CA ASN A 57 -7.10 4.18 -11.97
C ASN A 57 -5.61 3.87 -11.82
N TYR A 58 -5.20 3.30 -10.70
CA TYR A 58 -3.79 3.20 -10.33
C TYR A 58 -3.23 1.79 -10.36
N GLY A 59 -4.04 0.80 -10.09
CA GLY A 59 -3.61 -0.58 -9.96
C GLY A 59 -3.79 -1.15 -8.56
N ILE A 60 -2.83 -1.94 -8.10
CA ILE A 60 -2.95 -2.69 -6.85
C ILE A 60 -1.83 -2.28 -5.90
N ILE A 61 -2.19 -2.03 -4.65
CA ILE A 61 -1.24 -1.88 -3.54
C ILE A 61 -1.53 -2.96 -2.52
N VAL A 62 -0.49 -3.65 -2.08
CA VAL A 62 -0.62 -4.74 -1.11
C VAL A 62 0.19 -4.40 0.13
N LYS A 63 -0.44 -4.52 1.29
CA LYS A 63 0.23 -4.46 2.58
C LYS A 63 0.38 -5.89 3.11
N LEU A 64 1.60 -6.32 3.36
CA LEU A 64 1.90 -7.61 3.95
C LEU A 64 2.42 -7.41 5.37
N LYS A 65 1.73 -8.02 6.33
CA LYS A 65 2.20 -8.18 7.70
C LYS A 65 2.49 -9.65 7.97
N ASP A 66 3.59 -9.94 8.61
CA ASP A 66 3.89 -11.26 9.09
C ASP A 66 3.87 -11.29 10.63
N TYR A 67 3.26 -12.34 11.16
CA TYR A 67 3.12 -12.54 12.60
C TYR A 67 3.76 -13.84 13.01
N LYS A 68 4.43 -13.80 14.15
CA LYS A 68 4.81 -15.04 14.84
C LYS A 68 3.60 -15.49 15.64
N SER A 69 2.92 -16.55 15.17
CA SER A 69 1.79 -17.12 15.90
C SER A 69 2.29 -17.83 17.16
N PRO A 70 1.76 -17.49 18.36
CA PRO A 70 2.11 -18.18 19.59
C PRO A 70 1.53 -19.61 19.67
N PHE A 71 0.61 -19.99 18.80
CA PHE A 71 -0.10 -21.27 18.81
C PHE A 71 0.34 -22.21 17.68
N ILE A 72 1.64 -22.27 17.39
CA ILE A 72 2.12 -23.18 16.35
C ILE A 72 2.16 -24.59 16.90
N ILE A 73 1.15 -25.37 16.57
CA ILE A 73 1.14 -26.82 16.79
C ILE A 73 1.84 -27.54 15.62
N ARG A 74 1.93 -26.91 14.45
CA ARG A 74 2.56 -27.43 13.23
C ARG A 74 3.26 -26.29 12.49
N ASN A 75 4.34 -26.59 11.76
CA ASN A 75 5.07 -25.64 10.89
C ASN A 75 4.25 -25.24 9.65
N GLU A 76 2.95 -25.06 9.78
CA GLU A 76 2.07 -24.64 8.69
C GLU A 76 2.07 -23.13 8.55
N LYS A 77 2.28 -22.65 7.32
CA LYS A 77 2.11 -21.25 6.98
C LYS A 77 0.63 -20.94 6.80
N THR A 78 0.13 -19.98 7.55
CA THR A 78 -1.23 -19.49 7.39
C THR A 78 -1.20 -18.17 6.66
N VAL A 79 -1.97 -18.06 5.59
CA VAL A 79 -2.10 -16.82 4.80
C VAL A 79 -3.54 -16.35 4.88
N LYS A 80 -3.73 -15.15 5.43
CA LYS A 80 -5.03 -14.48 5.46
C LYS A 80 -5.03 -13.36 4.42
N ILE A 81 -6.05 -13.30 3.59
CA ILE A 81 -6.18 -12.32 2.52
C ILE A 81 -7.45 -11.50 2.75
N SER A 82 -7.30 -10.18 2.71
CA SER A 82 -8.40 -9.23 2.71
C SER A 82 -8.33 -8.36 1.46
N ILE A 83 -9.47 -8.14 0.81
CA ILE A 83 -9.56 -7.32 -0.41
C ILE A 83 -10.39 -6.08 -0.10
N HIS A 84 -9.81 -4.92 -0.39
CA HIS A 84 -10.44 -3.62 -0.19
C HIS A 84 -10.67 -2.96 -1.55
N THR A 85 -11.91 -2.67 -1.87
CA THR A 85 -12.30 -1.98 -3.10
C THR A 85 -12.56 -0.51 -2.84
N ASP A 86 -12.37 0.32 -3.88
CA ASP A 86 -12.62 1.77 -3.81
C ASP A 86 -11.90 2.48 -2.66
N SER A 87 -10.69 2.01 -2.36
CA SER A 87 -9.90 2.54 -1.26
C SER A 87 -9.39 3.93 -1.55
N ILE A 88 -9.55 4.83 -0.59
CA ILE A 88 -8.87 6.12 -0.57
C ILE A 88 -7.48 5.88 -0.01
N PHE A 89 -6.47 6.29 -0.78
CA PHE A 89 -5.10 6.27 -0.33
C PHE A 89 -4.66 7.67 0.09
N LEU A 90 -3.95 7.74 1.20
CA LEU A 90 -3.20 8.93 1.58
C LEU A 90 -1.70 8.64 1.44
N TYR A 91 -0.97 9.64 0.99
CA TYR A 91 0.46 9.56 0.74
C TYR A 91 1.17 10.58 1.63
N LYS A 92 1.97 10.09 2.57
CA LYS A 92 2.83 10.94 3.40
C LYS A 92 4.01 11.40 2.56
N ILE A 93 4.20 12.71 2.44
CA ILE A 93 5.20 13.29 1.57
C ILE A 93 5.83 14.52 2.23
N ASP A 94 7.08 14.80 1.88
CA ASP A 94 7.75 16.02 2.29
C ASP A 94 7.14 17.24 1.59
N TYR A 95 6.91 18.30 2.36
CA TYR A 95 6.38 19.56 1.81
C TYR A 95 7.26 20.11 0.69
N PHE A 96 8.57 19.97 0.80
CA PHE A 96 9.51 20.37 -0.23
C PHE A 96 9.25 19.64 -1.55
N ASP A 97 8.99 18.34 -1.52
CA ASP A 97 8.72 17.53 -2.70
C ASP A 97 7.38 17.89 -3.36
N ILE A 98 6.37 18.25 -2.58
CA ILE A 98 5.08 18.71 -3.09
C ILE A 98 5.27 19.93 -4.00
N ASN A 99 6.04 20.90 -3.52
CA ASN A 99 6.26 22.16 -4.25
C ASN A 99 7.22 21.99 -5.43
N LYS A 100 8.34 21.28 -5.23
CA LYS A 100 9.37 21.07 -6.25
C LYS A 100 8.84 20.30 -7.45
N GLU A 101 8.09 19.23 -7.19
CA GLU A 101 7.66 18.31 -8.23
C GLU A 101 6.27 18.62 -8.78
N ASN A 102 5.64 19.70 -8.28
CA ASN A 102 4.31 20.14 -8.70
C ASN A 102 3.28 19.00 -8.75
N ILE A 103 3.24 18.23 -7.68
CA ILE A 103 2.34 17.07 -7.58
C ILE A 103 0.91 17.56 -7.44
N LYS A 104 0.06 17.14 -8.38
CA LYS A 104 -1.36 17.43 -8.33
C LYS A 104 -2.04 16.58 -7.29
N SER A 105 -2.75 17.23 -6.39
CA SER A 105 -3.52 16.57 -5.35
C SER A 105 -4.97 17.05 -5.34
N LYS A 106 -5.88 16.15 -5.05
CA LYS A 106 -7.27 16.49 -4.76
C LYS A 106 -7.37 17.29 -3.47
N ASN A 107 -6.72 16.80 -2.44
CA ASN A 107 -6.61 17.45 -1.15
C ASN A 107 -5.22 17.23 -0.56
N THR A 108 -4.73 18.22 0.15
CA THR A 108 -3.52 18.12 0.95
C THR A 108 -3.88 18.39 2.41
N TYR A 109 -3.45 17.51 3.30
CA TYR A 109 -3.70 17.59 4.73
C TYR A 109 -2.41 17.77 5.51
N TYR A 110 -2.46 18.60 6.54
CA TYR A 110 -1.41 18.73 7.54
C TYR A 110 -1.93 18.16 8.87
N TYR A 111 -1.26 17.14 9.38
CA TYR A 111 -1.67 16.44 10.59
C TYR A 111 -0.45 15.93 11.34
N LYS A 112 -0.36 16.23 12.63
CA LYS A 112 0.75 15.82 13.51
C LYS A 112 2.14 16.08 12.91
N ASN A 113 2.36 17.30 12.43
CA ASN A 113 3.62 17.76 11.81
C ASN A 113 4.02 17.04 10.52
N LYS A 114 3.08 16.43 9.82
CA LYS A 114 3.32 15.72 8.56
C LYS A 114 2.30 16.13 7.50
N PHE A 115 2.71 16.05 6.25
CA PHE A 115 1.86 16.33 5.10
C PHE A 115 1.38 15.05 4.44
N TYR A 116 0.12 15.04 4.04
CA TYR A 116 -0.53 13.92 3.39
C TYR A 116 -1.27 14.39 2.15
N ILE A 117 -1.14 13.65 1.07
CA ILE A 117 -1.82 13.94 -0.18
C ILE A 117 -2.90 12.88 -0.44
N GLU A 118 -4.09 13.36 -0.82
CA GLU A 118 -5.12 12.56 -1.47
C GLU A 118 -5.03 12.84 -2.97
N THR A 119 -4.88 11.79 -3.78
CA THR A 119 -4.74 11.94 -5.22
C THR A 119 -6.05 12.24 -5.92
N ASP A 120 -5.98 12.97 -7.03
CA ASP A 120 -7.09 13.07 -7.95
C ASP A 120 -7.38 11.72 -8.61
N ASP A 121 -8.67 11.48 -8.88
CA ASP A 121 -9.11 10.28 -9.60
C ASP A 121 -8.56 10.26 -11.06
N ASP A 122 -8.21 11.42 -11.60
CA ASP A 122 -7.69 11.61 -12.96
C ASP A 122 -6.16 11.71 -13.02
N ILE A 123 -5.45 11.40 -11.96
CA ILE A 123 -3.98 11.44 -11.97
C ILE A 123 -3.44 10.52 -13.06
N ASP A 124 -2.53 11.05 -13.90
CA ASP A 124 -1.92 10.20 -14.92
C ASP A 124 -0.89 9.23 -14.33
N THR A 125 -0.56 8.22 -15.11
CA THR A 125 0.36 7.16 -14.68
C THR A 125 1.74 7.68 -14.31
N PHE A 126 2.27 8.64 -15.06
CA PHE A 126 3.60 9.19 -14.81
C PHE A 126 3.65 9.96 -13.48
N ASP A 127 2.68 10.83 -13.24
CA ASP A 127 2.57 11.59 -11.99
C ASP A 127 2.34 10.65 -10.79
N TYR A 128 1.58 9.59 -10.98
CA TYR A 128 1.33 8.61 -9.94
C TYR A 128 2.59 7.82 -9.57
N ILE A 129 3.36 7.37 -10.56
CA ILE A 129 4.64 6.68 -10.30
C ILE A 129 5.60 7.61 -9.55
N LYS A 130 5.68 8.86 -9.93
CA LYS A 130 6.48 9.88 -9.27
C LYS A 130 6.05 10.08 -7.81
N LEU A 131 4.75 10.15 -7.55
CA LEU A 131 4.21 10.21 -6.19
C LEU A 131 4.61 8.98 -5.37
N LEU A 132 4.53 7.79 -5.95
CA LEU A 132 4.91 6.56 -5.27
C LEU A 132 6.41 6.50 -4.91
N GLU A 133 7.26 7.12 -5.73
CA GLU A 133 8.71 7.18 -5.46
C GLU A 133 9.04 8.15 -4.31
N LEU A 134 8.29 9.25 -4.19
CA LEU A 134 8.57 10.33 -3.25
C LEU A 134 7.80 10.21 -1.94
N SER A 135 6.84 9.32 -1.85
CA SER A 135 5.92 9.24 -0.72
C SER A 135 5.85 7.86 -0.08
N GLU A 136 5.29 7.83 1.10
CA GLU A 136 4.92 6.61 1.82
C GLU A 136 3.40 6.48 1.83
N VAL A 137 2.89 5.34 1.36
CA VAL A 137 1.45 5.05 1.38
C VAL A 137 1.00 4.81 2.82
N ILE A 138 -0.05 5.50 3.23
CA ILE A 138 -0.63 5.39 4.57
C ILE A 138 -1.90 4.55 4.53
N PHE A 139 -1.98 3.59 5.43
CA PHE A 139 -3.12 2.68 5.60
C PHE A 139 -3.89 2.94 6.89
N ASP A 140 -3.19 3.43 7.92
CA ASP A 140 -3.74 3.66 9.24
C ASP A 140 -4.05 5.16 9.43
N ASP A 141 -4.95 5.45 10.35
CA ASP A 141 -5.33 6.82 10.74
C ASP A 141 -5.95 7.68 9.62
N ILE A 142 -6.31 7.11 8.48
CA ILE A 142 -6.90 7.85 7.36
C ILE A 142 -8.14 8.64 7.78
N PRO A 143 -9.13 8.08 8.52
CA PRO A 143 -10.27 8.86 8.99
C PRO A 143 -9.87 10.03 9.88
N ASP A 144 -8.92 9.84 10.80
CA ASP A 144 -8.44 10.89 11.69
C ASP A 144 -7.74 12.02 10.92
N ILE A 145 -6.93 11.68 9.91
CA ILE A 145 -6.23 12.66 9.08
C ILE A 145 -7.25 13.50 8.29
N ILE A 146 -8.26 12.88 7.72
CA ILE A 146 -9.30 13.56 6.94
C ILE A 146 -10.15 14.46 7.84
N ASP A 147 -10.54 13.97 9.03
CA ASP A 147 -11.46 14.68 9.91
C ASP A 147 -10.77 15.77 10.74
N LYS A 148 -9.55 15.53 11.22
CA LYS A 148 -8.83 16.40 12.15
C LYS A 148 -7.67 17.16 11.52
N GLY A 149 -7.20 16.73 10.36
CA GLY A 149 -6.11 17.38 9.64
C GLY A 149 -6.53 18.76 9.14
N ILE A 150 -5.56 19.66 9.05
CA ILE A 150 -5.76 20.98 8.44
C ILE A 150 -5.67 20.79 6.93
N LYS A 151 -6.75 21.07 6.24
CA LYS A 151 -6.80 21.05 4.79
C LYS A 151 -6.15 22.30 4.23
N ILE A 152 -5.17 22.11 3.40
CA ILE A 152 -4.40 23.21 2.78
C ILE A 152 -4.94 23.53 1.39
#